data_d4a72b24b573b54e5e08edfef7021dad
#
_entry.id   d4a72b24b573b54e5e08edfef7021dad
#
_cell.length_a   1.000
_cell.length_b   1.000
_cell.length_c   1.000
_cell.angle_alpha   90.00
_cell.angle_beta   90.00
_cell.angle_gamma   90.00
#
_symmetry.space_group_name_H-M   'P 1'
#
loop_
_entity.id
_entity.type
_entity.pdbx_description
1 polymer ?
#
loop_
_entity_poly.entity_id
_entity_poly.type
_entity_poly.pdbx_seq_one_letter_code
_entity_poly.pdbx_strand_id
1 'polypeptide(L)'
;MGGALSMLWHTQAGPVFAATMNQYQLIEAPNMQSNNRKYIMGGTPRIEFMQNGTIYSNLDDLNTDIICDTEKNGYRFTVNTHLVDINQNAPVQGEIPVTIYYTYTRQGLEINVENCYDATYLMLPVIASPAEEVKVTPQKASINKDGGTLSITCTAGHIEVAPTDKDGRIFNPVPGFSFVPLRIIPNSSEKKIRINILFR
;
A
#
# COMPACT_ATOMS: atom_id res chain seq x y z
N MET A 1 -5.81 -2.70 -12.36
CA MET A 1 -5.43 -2.39 -10.95
C MET A 1 -4.43 -1.22 -10.87
N GLY A 2 -4.63 -0.13 -11.57
CA GLY A 2 -3.96 1.19 -11.40
C GLY A 2 -2.45 1.20 -11.08
N GLY A 3 -1.67 0.22 -11.56
CA GLY A 3 -0.25 0.09 -11.26
C GLY A 3 0.10 -0.22 -9.80
N ALA A 4 -0.85 -0.67 -8.99
CA ALA A 4 -0.61 -1.06 -7.60
C ALA A 4 0.22 -2.36 -7.52
N LEU A 5 1.04 -2.47 -6.45
CA LEU A 5 1.80 -3.69 -6.18
C LEU A 5 0.85 -4.83 -5.81
N SER A 6 0.86 -5.90 -6.61
CA SER A 6 0.04 -7.08 -6.34
C SER A 6 0.69 -8.03 -5.33
N MET A 7 2.01 -8.14 -5.32
CA MET A 7 2.74 -8.96 -4.36
C MET A 7 4.20 -8.50 -4.27
N LEU A 8 4.73 -8.51 -3.05
CA LEU A 8 6.16 -8.49 -2.78
C LEU A 8 6.47 -9.65 -1.82
N TRP A 9 7.38 -10.51 -2.24
CA TRP A 9 7.84 -11.65 -1.46
C TRP A 9 9.37 -11.63 -1.34
N HIS A 10 9.87 -12.03 -0.18
CA HIS A 10 11.30 -12.15 0.08
C HIS A 10 11.62 -13.53 0.63
N THR A 11 12.73 -14.13 0.22
CA THR A 11 13.10 -15.53 0.57
C THR A 11 13.14 -15.80 2.08
N GLN A 12 13.51 -14.80 2.88
CA GLN A 12 13.61 -14.94 4.34
C GLN A 12 12.43 -14.29 5.08
N ALA A 13 11.87 -13.19 4.55
CA ALA A 13 10.74 -12.50 5.18
C ALA A 13 9.39 -13.12 4.83
N GLY A 14 9.33 -13.99 3.81
CA GLY A 14 8.06 -14.44 3.26
C GLY A 14 7.30 -13.30 2.55
N PRO A 15 5.97 -13.33 2.53
CA PRO A 15 5.16 -12.28 1.93
C PRO A 15 5.28 -10.98 2.73
N VAL A 16 5.55 -9.88 2.01
CA VAL A 16 5.66 -8.53 2.55
C VAL A 16 4.40 -7.72 2.23
N PHE A 17 3.95 -7.77 1.00
CA PHE A 17 2.68 -7.21 0.53
C PHE A 17 1.93 -8.28 -0.26
N ALA A 18 0.61 -8.20 -0.23
CA ALA A 18 -0.26 -8.99 -1.11
C ALA A 18 -1.51 -8.20 -1.45
N ALA A 19 -1.93 -8.26 -2.70
CA ALA A 19 -3.23 -7.76 -3.10
C ALA A 19 -4.32 -8.55 -2.38
N THR A 20 -5.37 -7.86 -1.97
CA THR A 20 -6.51 -8.45 -1.28
C THR A 20 -7.81 -8.11 -1.98
N MET A 21 -8.83 -8.88 -1.73
CA MET A 21 -10.19 -8.53 -2.10
C MET A 21 -10.78 -7.59 -1.06
N ASN A 22 -11.24 -6.42 -1.48
CA ASN A 22 -11.91 -5.45 -0.60
C ASN A 22 -13.36 -5.85 -0.29
N GLN A 23 -13.97 -6.60 -1.21
CA GLN A 23 -15.33 -7.13 -1.07
C GLN A 23 -15.35 -8.58 -1.51
N TYR A 24 -16.04 -9.43 -0.77
CA TYR A 24 -16.26 -10.82 -1.14
C TYR A 24 -17.57 -11.31 -0.53
N GLN A 25 -18.15 -12.28 -1.19
CA GLN A 25 -19.33 -12.99 -0.73
C GLN A 25 -19.05 -14.49 -0.76
N LEU A 26 -19.37 -15.17 0.32
CA LEU A 26 -19.33 -16.64 0.35
C LEU A 26 -20.56 -17.17 -0.40
N ILE A 27 -20.33 -18.12 -1.29
CA ILE A 27 -21.41 -18.78 -2.07
C ILE A 27 -22.04 -19.89 -1.26
N GLU A 28 -21.26 -20.54 -0.36
CA GLU A 28 -21.70 -21.64 0.45
C GLU A 28 -21.94 -21.26 1.91
N ALA A 29 -22.67 -22.09 2.63
CA ALA A 29 -23.04 -21.91 4.02
C ALA A 29 -21.82 -21.62 4.93
N PRO A 30 -22.02 -20.91 6.03
CA PRO A 30 -20.97 -20.24 6.76
C PRO A 30 -19.90 -21.21 7.30
N ASN A 31 -18.70 -21.03 6.83
CA ASN A 31 -17.50 -21.71 7.31
C ASN A 31 -16.71 -20.82 8.27
N MET A 32 -17.35 -20.09 9.15
CA MET A 32 -16.76 -19.18 10.14
C MET A 32 -16.24 -17.84 9.58
N GLN A 33 -16.44 -17.54 8.32
CA GLN A 33 -16.10 -16.23 7.73
C GLN A 33 -17.33 -15.35 7.61
N SER A 34 -17.17 -14.06 7.80
CA SER A 34 -18.25 -13.09 7.56
C SER A 34 -18.65 -13.10 6.10
N ASN A 35 -19.91 -13.31 5.85
CA ASN A 35 -20.48 -13.19 4.52
C ASN A 35 -20.73 -11.71 4.17
N ASN A 36 -20.54 -11.34 2.94
CA ASN A 36 -20.83 -10.01 2.39
C ASN A 36 -20.25 -8.85 3.24
N ARG A 37 -18.97 -8.79 3.39
CA ARG A 37 -18.32 -7.66 4.06
C ARG A 37 -18.40 -6.41 3.20
N LYS A 38 -19.13 -5.43 3.69
CA LYS A 38 -19.29 -4.14 3.03
C LYS A 38 -18.02 -3.31 2.99
N TYR A 39 -17.16 -3.44 3.98
CA TYR A 39 -15.97 -2.64 4.12
C TYR A 39 -14.89 -3.42 4.84
N ILE A 40 -13.81 -3.62 4.15
CA ILE A 40 -12.54 -4.07 4.73
C ILE A 40 -11.49 -3.15 4.17
N MET A 41 -10.66 -2.58 5.02
CA MET A 41 -9.48 -1.91 4.53
C MET A 41 -8.63 -2.94 3.77
N GLY A 42 -8.47 -2.72 2.46
CA GLY A 42 -7.74 -3.66 1.61
C GLY A 42 -6.25 -3.69 1.94
N GLY A 43 -5.64 -4.88 1.79
CA GLY A 43 -4.21 -5.09 1.94
C GLY A 43 -3.37 -4.69 0.72
N THR A 44 -3.98 -4.24 -0.36
CA THR A 44 -3.24 -3.81 -1.56
C THR A 44 -2.61 -2.43 -1.34
N PRO A 45 -1.27 -2.27 -1.54
CA PRO A 45 -0.61 -0.96 -1.51
C PRO A 45 -1.19 -0.03 -2.58
N ARG A 46 -1.50 1.21 -2.22
CA ARG A 46 -2.16 2.17 -3.12
C ARG A 46 -2.04 3.61 -2.63
N ILE A 47 -2.21 4.55 -3.53
CA ILE A 47 -2.39 5.95 -3.19
C ILE A 47 -3.88 6.20 -2.99
N GLU A 48 -4.23 6.88 -1.92
CA GLU A 48 -5.61 7.25 -1.59
C GLU A 48 -5.75 8.76 -1.37
N PHE A 49 -6.92 9.25 -1.73
CA PHE A 49 -7.44 10.56 -1.38
C PHE A 49 -8.90 10.39 -0.92
N MET A 50 -9.26 11.00 0.19
CA MET A 50 -10.63 10.92 0.72
C MET A 50 -11.31 12.28 0.63
N GLN A 51 -12.50 12.33 0.04
CA GLN A 51 -13.32 13.51 -0.03
C GLN A 51 -14.79 13.18 0.21
N ASN A 52 -15.41 13.84 1.18
CA ASN A 52 -16.85 13.67 1.50
C ASN A 52 -17.26 12.21 1.74
N GLY A 53 -16.38 11.41 2.35
CA GLY A 53 -16.64 9.99 2.61
C GLY A 53 -16.41 9.06 1.42
N THR A 54 -16.05 9.59 0.25
CA THR A 54 -15.66 8.82 -0.93
C THR A 54 -14.14 8.67 -0.97
N ILE A 55 -13.67 7.44 -1.22
CA ILE A 55 -12.25 7.14 -1.43
C ILE A 55 -11.98 7.14 -2.93
N TYR A 56 -10.97 7.88 -3.33
CA TYR A 56 -10.41 7.91 -4.66
C TYR A 56 -9.03 7.27 -4.61
N SER A 57 -8.73 6.37 -5.52
CA SER A 57 -7.52 5.56 -5.47
C SER A 57 -6.99 5.29 -6.86
N ASN A 58 -5.65 5.17 -6.98
CA ASN A 58 -5.06 4.65 -8.20
C ASN A 58 -5.43 3.18 -8.44
N LEU A 59 -5.79 2.43 -7.40
CA LEU A 59 -6.16 1.01 -7.53
C LEU A 59 -7.33 0.80 -8.50
N ASP A 60 -8.26 1.74 -8.54
CA ASP A 60 -9.48 1.68 -9.35
C ASP A 60 -9.28 2.26 -10.76
N ASP A 61 -8.16 2.94 -11.04
CA ASP A 61 -7.88 3.54 -12.36
C ASP A 61 -7.67 2.47 -13.44
N LEU A 62 -8.53 2.50 -14.46
CA LEU A 62 -8.46 1.62 -15.64
C LEU A 62 -7.58 2.18 -16.77
N ASN A 63 -7.17 3.45 -16.68
CA ASN A 63 -6.40 4.16 -17.71
C ASN A 63 -4.93 4.38 -17.31
N THR A 64 -4.40 3.51 -16.47
CA THR A 64 -3.01 3.57 -16.00
C THR A 64 -2.02 3.19 -17.09
N ASP A 65 -0.97 3.98 -17.25
CA ASP A 65 0.17 3.67 -18.10
C ASP A 65 1.35 3.16 -17.25
N ILE A 66 1.98 2.06 -17.67
CA ILE A 66 3.08 1.41 -16.95
C ILE A 66 4.25 1.19 -17.90
N ILE A 67 5.39 1.80 -17.56
CA ILE A 67 6.64 1.66 -18.30
C ILE A 67 7.64 0.90 -17.42
N CYS A 68 8.35 -0.07 -18.01
CA CYS A 68 9.40 -0.83 -17.32
C CYS A 68 10.76 -0.56 -17.98
N ASP A 69 11.69 -0.05 -17.20
CA ASP A 69 13.07 0.21 -17.62
C ASP A 69 14.04 -0.73 -16.88
N THR A 70 15.07 -1.16 -17.58
CA THR A 70 16.19 -1.90 -16.98
C THR A 70 17.20 -0.91 -16.42
N GLU A 71 17.45 -1.00 -15.14
CA GLU A 71 18.47 -0.21 -14.42
C GLU A 71 19.77 -1.04 -14.27
N LYS A 72 20.90 -0.38 -13.99
CA LYS A 72 22.20 -1.03 -13.79
C LYS A 72 22.16 -2.18 -12.76
N ASN A 73 21.34 -2.05 -11.72
CA ASN A 73 21.27 -3.00 -10.61
C ASN A 73 19.83 -3.52 -10.34
N GLY A 74 18.95 -3.45 -11.34
CA GLY A 74 17.56 -3.87 -11.14
C GLY A 74 16.60 -3.40 -12.22
N TYR A 75 15.39 -3.13 -11.82
CA TYR A 75 14.31 -2.67 -12.70
C TYR A 75 13.58 -1.49 -12.08
N ARG A 76 13.15 -0.56 -12.92
CA ARG A 76 12.30 0.55 -12.54
C ARG A 76 10.98 0.49 -13.29
N PHE A 77 9.89 0.52 -12.55
CA PHE A 77 8.55 0.69 -13.11
C PHE A 77 8.10 2.11 -12.85
N THR A 78 7.72 2.81 -13.91
CA THR A 78 7.06 4.11 -13.84
C THR A 78 5.59 3.90 -14.11
N VAL A 79 4.74 4.33 -13.19
CA VAL A 79 3.29 4.22 -13.25
C VAL A 79 2.70 5.61 -13.30
N ASN A 80 2.04 5.97 -14.39
CA ASN A 80 1.25 7.19 -14.53
C ASN A 80 -0.23 6.83 -14.40
N THR A 81 -0.89 7.39 -13.39
CA THR A 81 -2.24 7.01 -13.00
C THR A 81 -3.01 8.21 -12.45
N HIS A 82 -4.31 8.04 -12.20
CA HIS A 82 -5.17 9.05 -11.59
C HIS A 82 -5.86 8.48 -10.36
N LEU A 83 -6.29 9.36 -9.47
CA LEU A 83 -7.12 8.96 -8.34
C LEU A 83 -8.58 9.05 -8.76
N VAL A 84 -9.23 7.89 -8.84
CA VAL A 84 -10.64 7.76 -9.22
C VAL A 84 -11.41 6.95 -8.16
N ASP A 85 -12.72 7.11 -8.12
CA ASP A 85 -13.58 6.24 -7.34
C ASP A 85 -13.84 4.90 -8.08
N ILE A 86 -14.54 3.98 -7.45
CA ILE A 86 -14.88 2.67 -8.04
C ILE A 86 -15.71 2.77 -9.34
N ASN A 87 -16.33 3.91 -9.60
CA ASN A 87 -17.12 4.18 -10.81
C ASN A 87 -16.33 4.96 -11.87
N GLN A 88 -15.02 5.12 -11.69
CA GLN A 88 -14.12 5.89 -12.56
C GLN A 88 -14.36 7.42 -12.54
N ASN A 89 -15.01 7.94 -11.52
CA ASN A 89 -15.20 9.38 -11.38
C ASN A 89 -13.98 10.01 -10.73
N ALA A 90 -13.57 11.16 -11.24
CA ALA A 90 -12.58 12.02 -10.58
C ALA A 90 -13.18 12.71 -9.34
N PRO A 91 -12.34 13.16 -8.37
CA PRO A 91 -12.78 14.03 -7.29
C PRO A 91 -13.42 15.34 -7.77
N VAL A 92 -14.16 16.01 -6.89
CA VAL A 92 -14.91 17.24 -7.23
C VAL A 92 -14.01 18.35 -7.80
N GLN A 93 -12.75 18.45 -7.34
CA GLN A 93 -11.78 19.43 -7.83
C GLN A 93 -11.17 19.08 -9.19
N GLY A 94 -11.55 17.96 -9.80
CA GLY A 94 -11.01 17.49 -11.07
C GLY A 94 -10.02 16.33 -10.91
N GLU A 95 -9.38 15.97 -12.01
CA GLU A 95 -8.41 14.89 -12.06
C GLU A 95 -7.20 15.14 -11.15
N ILE A 96 -6.79 14.12 -10.42
CA ILE A 96 -5.58 14.13 -9.60
C ILE A 96 -4.61 13.11 -10.21
N PRO A 97 -3.70 13.55 -11.10
CA PRO A 97 -2.66 12.68 -11.65
C PRO A 97 -1.59 12.39 -10.59
N VAL A 98 -1.12 11.15 -10.57
CA VAL A 98 -0.05 10.69 -9.68
C VAL A 98 0.95 9.87 -10.49
N THR A 99 2.24 10.08 -10.22
CA THR A 99 3.30 9.24 -10.77
C THR A 99 3.96 8.43 -9.66
N ILE A 100 4.01 7.12 -9.82
CA ILE A 100 4.63 6.20 -8.86
C ILE A 100 5.81 5.53 -9.53
N TYR A 101 6.95 5.54 -8.86
CA TYR A 101 8.14 4.81 -9.28
C TYR A 101 8.40 3.67 -8.29
N TYR A 102 8.51 2.45 -8.83
CA TYR A 102 8.96 1.29 -8.09
C TYR A 102 10.35 0.91 -8.61
N THR A 103 11.38 1.07 -7.79
CA THR A 103 12.74 0.69 -8.15
C THR A 103 13.16 -0.55 -7.38
N TYR A 104 13.24 -1.67 -8.08
CA TYR A 104 13.67 -2.96 -7.53
C TYR A 104 15.16 -3.12 -7.71
N THR A 105 15.85 -3.45 -6.63
CA THR A 105 17.26 -3.79 -6.62
C THR A 105 17.49 -5.10 -5.85
N ARG A 106 18.72 -5.61 -5.89
CA ARG A 106 19.08 -6.75 -5.03
C ARG A 106 19.01 -6.46 -3.53
N GLN A 107 18.99 -5.19 -3.16
CA GLN A 107 18.95 -4.75 -1.75
C GLN A 107 17.53 -4.55 -1.23
N GLY A 108 16.55 -4.35 -2.12
CA GLY A 108 15.18 -4.10 -1.73
C GLY A 108 14.37 -3.34 -2.78
N LEU A 109 13.33 -2.68 -2.31
CA LEU A 109 12.40 -1.89 -3.11
C LEU A 109 12.40 -0.44 -2.62
N GLU A 110 12.62 0.51 -3.53
CA GLU A 110 12.28 1.92 -3.32
C GLU A 110 10.92 2.22 -3.95
N ILE A 111 10.05 2.92 -3.23
CA ILE A 111 8.82 3.51 -3.75
C ILE A 111 8.94 5.02 -3.65
N ASN A 112 8.80 5.71 -4.78
CA ASN A 112 8.75 7.15 -4.86
C ASN A 112 7.43 7.56 -5.51
N VAL A 113 6.68 8.46 -4.86
CA VAL A 113 5.43 9.02 -5.37
C VAL A 113 5.63 10.51 -5.57
N GLU A 114 5.33 11.00 -6.76
CA GLU A 114 5.39 12.41 -7.12
C GLU A 114 4.00 12.96 -7.42
N ASN A 115 3.89 14.28 -7.40
CA ASN A 115 2.64 15.01 -7.64
C ASN A 115 1.54 14.69 -6.59
N CYS A 116 1.94 14.42 -5.35
CA CYS A 116 0.97 14.21 -4.28
C CYS A 116 0.10 15.46 -4.10
N TYR A 117 -1.20 15.31 -4.26
CA TYR A 117 -2.17 16.34 -3.93
C TYR A 117 -2.30 16.48 -2.41
N ASP A 118 -2.76 17.63 -1.90
CA ASP A 118 -3.02 17.80 -0.47
C ASP A 118 -4.00 16.74 0.04
N ALA A 119 -3.73 16.18 1.21
CA ALA A 119 -4.48 15.08 1.82
C ALA A 119 -4.42 13.72 1.08
N THR A 120 -3.55 13.55 0.08
CA THR A 120 -3.23 12.20 -0.41
C THR A 120 -2.25 11.50 0.52
N TYR A 121 -2.29 10.18 0.54
CA TYR A 121 -1.32 9.36 1.26
C TYR A 121 -1.09 8.02 0.55
N LEU A 122 0.08 7.45 0.76
CA LEU A 122 0.33 6.06 0.37
C LEU A 122 -0.18 5.15 1.49
N MET A 123 -1.22 4.37 1.23
CA MET A 123 -1.64 3.26 2.07
C MET A 123 -0.73 2.08 1.77
N LEU A 124 0.02 1.63 2.76
CA LEU A 124 1.00 0.57 2.67
C LEU A 124 0.70 -0.51 3.73
N PRO A 125 -0.27 -1.40 3.51
CA PRO A 125 -0.56 -2.47 4.43
C PRO A 125 0.54 -3.54 4.34
N VAL A 126 1.33 -3.68 5.41
CA VAL A 126 2.45 -4.61 5.48
C VAL A 126 2.02 -5.88 6.18
N ILE A 127 2.26 -7.04 5.58
CA ILE A 127 1.93 -8.32 6.18
C ILE A 127 2.75 -8.51 7.45
N ALA A 128 2.04 -8.67 8.56
CA ALA A 128 2.61 -8.96 9.86
C ALA A 128 1.64 -9.81 10.69
N SER A 129 2.08 -10.97 11.11
CA SER A 129 1.30 -11.83 12.01
C SER A 129 1.19 -11.22 13.42
N PRO A 130 0.21 -11.62 14.23
CA PRO A 130 0.11 -11.15 15.62
C PRO A 130 1.34 -11.47 16.48
N ALA A 131 2.12 -12.50 16.14
CA ALA A 131 3.34 -12.88 16.86
C ALA A 131 4.55 -12.03 16.49
N GLU A 132 4.53 -11.30 15.38
CA GLU A 132 5.65 -10.47 14.92
C GLU A 132 5.64 -9.11 15.59
N GLU A 133 6.76 -8.73 16.18
CA GLU A 133 6.92 -7.40 16.78
C GLU A 133 6.99 -6.34 15.70
N VAL A 134 6.19 -5.28 15.87
CA VAL A 134 6.15 -4.12 14.97
C VAL A 134 6.46 -2.85 15.74
N LYS A 135 7.44 -2.09 15.25
CA LYS A 135 7.80 -0.77 15.79
C LYS A 135 7.64 0.28 14.70
N VAL A 136 6.89 1.34 14.99
CA VAL A 136 6.65 2.43 14.05
C VAL A 136 7.03 3.76 14.68
N THR A 137 7.80 4.53 13.93
CA THR A 137 8.13 5.93 14.20
C THR A 137 7.82 6.75 12.95
N PRO A 138 7.79 8.09 13.01
CA PRO A 138 7.52 8.90 11.82
C PRO A 138 8.46 8.65 10.63
N GLN A 139 9.70 8.20 10.86
CA GLN A 139 10.68 7.98 9.80
C GLN A 139 10.95 6.50 9.49
N LYS A 140 10.48 5.59 10.35
CA LYS A 140 10.82 4.19 10.18
C LYS A 140 9.75 3.26 10.75
N ALA A 141 9.41 2.23 9.99
CA ALA A 141 8.74 1.05 10.51
C ALA A 141 9.67 -0.16 10.43
N SER A 142 9.62 -1.05 11.43
CA SER A 142 10.35 -2.31 11.44
C SER A 142 9.45 -3.44 11.92
N ILE A 143 9.58 -4.60 11.30
CA ILE A 143 8.84 -5.81 11.61
C ILE A 143 9.85 -6.95 11.77
N ASN A 144 9.87 -7.55 12.96
CA ASN A 144 10.72 -8.71 13.21
C ASN A 144 10.08 -9.95 12.62
N LYS A 145 10.71 -10.51 11.59
CA LYS A 145 10.35 -11.75 10.91
C LYS A 145 11.23 -12.88 11.41
N ASP A 146 10.84 -14.14 11.20
CA ASP A 146 11.62 -15.30 11.65
C ASP A 146 13.07 -15.29 11.10
N GLY A 147 13.26 -14.83 9.88
CA GLY A 147 14.59 -14.80 9.22
C GLY A 147 15.36 -13.49 9.36
N GLY A 148 14.84 -12.45 10.06
CA GLY A 148 15.47 -11.14 10.19
C GLY A 148 14.48 -9.99 10.34
N THR A 149 14.90 -8.77 10.03
CA THR A 149 14.06 -7.59 10.20
C THR A 149 13.71 -6.95 8.86
N LEU A 150 12.42 -6.84 8.57
CA LEU A 150 11.92 -5.98 7.51
C LEU A 150 11.95 -4.52 8.00
N SER A 151 12.60 -3.65 7.26
CA SER A 151 12.74 -2.24 7.57
C SER A 151 12.18 -1.38 6.45
N ILE A 152 11.28 -0.46 6.81
CA ILE A 152 10.71 0.55 5.91
C ILE A 152 11.15 1.90 6.43
N THR A 153 11.93 2.64 5.64
CA THR A 153 12.44 3.97 6.01
C THR A 153 11.80 5.02 5.11
N CYS A 154 11.23 6.05 5.71
CA CYS A 154 10.65 7.19 5.01
C CYS A 154 11.69 8.33 4.95
N THR A 155 12.03 8.77 3.73
CA THR A 155 12.98 9.87 3.50
C THR A 155 12.29 11.12 2.96
N ALA A 156 11.06 11.00 2.45
CA ALA A 156 10.18 12.13 2.14
C ALA A 156 8.76 11.79 2.61
N GLY A 157 8.21 12.56 3.54
CA GLY A 157 6.96 12.29 4.24
C GLY A 157 7.17 11.77 5.66
N HIS A 158 6.12 11.22 6.24
CA HIS A 158 6.17 10.54 7.54
C HIS A 158 5.24 9.32 7.57
N ILE A 159 5.59 8.36 8.42
CA ILE A 159 4.86 7.10 8.61
C ILE A 159 3.98 7.21 9.84
N GLU A 160 2.74 6.75 9.74
CA GLU A 160 1.86 6.48 10.86
C GLU A 160 1.13 5.14 10.66
N VAL A 161 0.54 4.61 11.72
CA VAL A 161 -0.38 3.47 11.62
C VAL A 161 -1.79 4.02 11.41
N ALA A 162 -2.48 3.56 10.36
CA ALA A 162 -3.86 3.93 10.14
C ALA A 162 -4.75 3.42 11.30
N PRO A 163 -5.82 4.14 11.65
CA PRO A 163 -6.75 3.67 12.68
C PRO A 163 -7.29 2.27 12.37
N THR A 164 -7.31 1.41 13.37
CA THR A 164 -7.83 0.03 13.30
C THR A 164 -8.71 -0.24 14.51
N ASP A 165 -9.59 -1.23 14.41
CA ASP A 165 -10.50 -1.58 15.50
C ASP A 165 -9.79 -2.31 16.65
N LYS A 166 -8.70 -3.04 16.37
CA LYS A 166 -7.94 -3.85 17.36
C LYS A 166 -6.46 -3.94 17.01
N ASP A 167 -5.61 -3.80 18.01
CA ASP A 167 -4.18 -4.16 18.01
C ASP A 167 -3.32 -3.58 16.87
N GLY A 168 -3.76 -2.49 16.24
CA GLY A 168 -3.05 -1.87 15.13
C GLY A 168 -2.93 -2.77 13.88
N ARG A 169 -3.77 -3.80 13.76
CA ARG A 169 -3.76 -4.76 12.65
C ARG A 169 -5.14 -4.94 12.04
N ILE A 170 -5.13 -5.35 10.78
CA ILE A 170 -6.30 -5.73 10.01
C ILE A 170 -6.10 -7.16 9.54
N PHE A 171 -7.11 -8.00 9.70
CA PHE A 171 -7.13 -9.31 9.08
C PHE A 171 -8.01 -9.29 7.83
N ASN A 172 -7.45 -9.66 6.69
CA ASN A 172 -8.20 -9.87 5.46
C ASN A 172 -8.26 -11.37 5.16
N PRO A 173 -9.44 -11.99 5.16
CA PRO A 173 -9.58 -13.43 4.97
C PRO A 173 -9.26 -13.91 3.55
N VAL A 174 -9.15 -13.01 2.58
CA VAL A 174 -8.75 -13.33 1.21
C VAL A 174 -7.59 -12.41 0.80
N PRO A 175 -6.36 -12.90 0.82
CA PRO A 175 -5.87 -14.30 0.87
C PRO A 175 -5.60 -14.89 2.27
N GLY A 176 -5.98 -14.26 3.37
CA GLY A 176 -5.81 -14.84 4.71
C GLY A 176 -4.61 -14.27 5.48
N PHE A 177 -4.28 -12.99 5.26
CA PHE A 177 -3.18 -12.31 5.93
C PHE A 177 -3.64 -11.28 6.95
N SER A 178 -2.85 -11.13 8.02
CA SER A 178 -2.89 -9.96 8.89
C SER A 178 -1.92 -8.91 8.38
N PHE A 179 -2.33 -7.64 8.45
CA PHE A 179 -1.57 -6.49 7.99
C PHE A 179 -1.45 -5.44 9.08
N VAL A 180 -0.33 -4.76 9.13
CA VAL A 180 -0.20 -3.46 9.78
C VAL A 180 -0.42 -2.38 8.70
N PRO A 181 -1.50 -1.60 8.77
CA PRO A 181 -1.83 -0.61 7.75
C PRO A 181 -1.02 0.66 7.99
N LEU A 182 0.15 0.75 7.37
CA LEU A 182 0.94 1.98 7.41
C LEU A 182 0.34 3.00 6.45
N ARG A 183 0.24 4.25 6.89
CA ARG A 183 0.02 5.40 6.02
C ARG A 183 1.30 6.20 5.93
N ILE A 184 1.71 6.54 4.72
CA ILE A 184 2.80 7.46 4.50
C ILE A 184 2.22 8.75 3.95
N ILE A 185 2.34 9.82 4.73
CA ILE A 185 1.78 11.13 4.44
C ILE A 185 2.89 12.02 3.90
N PRO A 186 2.70 12.68 2.74
CA PRO A 186 3.70 13.57 2.18
C PRO A 186 3.89 14.80 3.07
N ASN A 187 5.08 15.37 3.06
CA ASN A 187 5.29 16.70 3.62
C ASN A 187 4.60 17.73 2.72
N SER A 188 3.88 18.66 3.31
CA SER A 188 3.07 19.67 2.60
C SER A 188 3.88 20.51 1.60
N SER A 189 5.18 20.72 1.86
CA SER A 189 6.05 21.51 1.00
C SER A 189 6.61 20.76 -0.21
N GLU A 190 6.79 19.43 -0.11
CA GLU A 190 7.51 18.66 -1.11
C GLU A 190 6.57 17.96 -2.09
N LYS A 191 5.32 17.69 -1.69
CA LYS A 191 4.33 16.92 -2.46
C LYS A 191 4.87 15.60 -3.00
N LYS A 192 5.71 14.94 -2.19
CA LYS A 192 6.40 13.70 -2.51
C LYS A 192 6.38 12.72 -1.35
N ILE A 193 6.38 11.45 -1.70
CA ILE A 193 6.63 10.35 -0.75
C ILE A 193 7.83 9.56 -1.27
N ARG A 194 8.78 9.25 -0.39
CA ARG A 194 9.87 8.33 -0.71
C ARG A 194 10.12 7.39 0.44
N ILE A 195 10.02 6.11 0.18
CA ILE A 195 10.31 5.05 1.13
C ILE A 195 11.28 4.02 0.55
N ASN A 196 12.09 3.44 1.43
CA ASN A 196 12.97 2.33 1.13
C ASN A 196 12.56 1.13 1.98
N ILE A 197 12.40 -0.02 1.35
CA ILE A 197 12.00 -1.30 1.95
C ILE A 197 13.16 -2.25 1.81
N LEU A 198 13.75 -2.63 2.94
CA LEU A 198 14.92 -3.48 3.03
C LEU A 198 14.65 -4.64 3.98
N PHE A 199 15.25 -5.79 3.70
CA PHE A 199 15.32 -6.91 4.62
C PHE A 199 16.77 -7.13 5.10
N ARG A 200 16.96 -7.34 6.41
CA ARG A 200 18.28 -7.52 7.06
C ARG A 200 18.23 -8.62 8.10
#